data_0211b7185a604ce20a6ec2f2db48d4b3
#
_entry.id   0211b7185a604ce20a6ec2f2db48d4b3
#
_cell.length_a   1.000
_cell.length_b   1.000
_cell.length_c   1.000
_cell.angle_alpha   90.00
_cell.angle_beta   90.00
_cell.angle_gamma   90.00
#
_symmetry.space_group_name_H-M   'P 1'
#
loop_
_entity.id
_entity.type
_entity.pdbx_description
1 polymer ?
#
loop_
_entity_poly.entity_id
_entity_poly.type
_entity_poly.pdbx_seq_one_letter_code
_entity_poly.pdbx_strand_id
1 'polypeptide(L)'
;MKTIRQWVGGEYYEGSPLGVIPVENSATGEVTAELLQASKEDLDHTVEVARDAQKEWANYSLSKRVAIMFKMRQLVLDHQDEMARLIVEEHGKNYSDAIGEIQRGRETLDFATAINVALKGEYSHDVSTGVDIHTTRQPVGVVAGICPFNFPAMVPMWMHPLAVATGNAFILKPASPTPSASLLTAELYKEAGLPDGVFNVLSGDRRSVQDILVHSGIDAISFVGSTPVAHIVQDTGVSHGKRVHALGGANNHAIVMPDSDLDFAAQHISASAFGAAGERCMALPVVVAVGGCGPQVAEKVKKYAEAIKVGEGMGEGVEMGPVISAKAKDRIVGLIDDAEKRGSKVVLDGRGLTVPGYENGHFLGPTVLDDVPLDAPVYTEEVFGPVLAIVHADTYEEALKIVNAQPFGNGSAIFTNDGGVARRFTLDVEAGMVGVNVPIPTPVAFYSFGGWKESLLGDTHIHGPEGVTFYTRAKAITERWPTEKTYAATMSFQREE
;
A
#
# COMPACT_ATOMS: atom_id res chain seq x y z
N MET A 1 -1.49 -16.35 27.09
CA MET A 1 -1.15 -15.57 25.91
C MET A 1 -1.82 -16.22 24.71
N LYS A 2 -2.41 -15.46 23.78
CA LYS A 2 -3.08 -15.99 22.56
C LYS A 2 -2.00 -16.44 21.57
N THR A 3 -2.16 -17.62 20.96
CA THR A 3 -1.29 -18.08 19.87
C THR A 3 -1.97 -17.78 18.53
N ILE A 4 -1.30 -17.05 17.66
CA ILE A 4 -1.77 -16.72 16.30
C ILE A 4 -1.14 -17.72 15.34
N ARG A 5 -1.99 -18.48 14.65
CA ARG A 5 -1.62 -19.55 13.71
C ARG A 5 -1.64 -19.04 12.26
N GLN A 6 -1.11 -19.86 11.35
CA GLN A 6 -1.28 -19.66 9.90
C GLN A 6 -2.73 -19.97 9.49
N TRP A 7 -3.10 -19.60 8.27
CA TRP A 7 -4.34 -20.03 7.62
C TRP A 7 -4.02 -20.65 6.27
N VAL A 8 -4.21 -21.97 6.15
CA VAL A 8 -3.86 -22.74 4.97
C VAL A 8 -4.98 -23.70 4.62
N GLY A 9 -5.38 -23.78 3.36
CA GLY A 9 -6.39 -24.72 2.92
C GLY A 9 -7.77 -24.52 3.56
N GLY A 10 -8.10 -23.28 3.93
CA GLY A 10 -9.40 -22.93 4.50
C GLY A 10 -9.53 -23.17 6.02
N GLU A 11 -8.46 -23.41 6.75
CA GLU A 11 -8.45 -23.63 8.20
C GLU A 11 -7.19 -23.08 8.89
N TYR A 12 -7.27 -22.96 10.22
CA TYR A 12 -6.10 -22.63 11.03
C TYR A 12 -5.10 -23.76 10.99
N TYR A 13 -3.84 -23.43 10.68
CA TYR A 13 -2.76 -24.36 10.45
C TYR A 13 -1.58 -24.06 11.38
N GLU A 14 -1.12 -25.04 12.14
CA GLU A 14 0.04 -24.91 13.02
C GLU A 14 1.34 -25.22 12.30
N GLY A 15 1.35 -26.23 11.44
CA GLY A 15 2.50 -26.68 10.67
C GLY A 15 3.70 -27.11 11.50
N SER A 16 4.88 -26.74 11.03
CA SER A 16 6.18 -26.98 11.68
C SER A 16 6.89 -25.64 11.95
N PRO A 17 6.39 -24.81 12.88
CA PRO A 17 6.88 -23.45 13.03
C PRO A 17 8.34 -23.40 13.48
N LEU A 18 9.08 -22.40 12.96
CA LEU A 18 10.47 -22.15 13.36
C LEU A 18 10.58 -21.55 14.76
N GLY A 19 9.50 -21.06 15.32
CA GLY A 19 9.42 -20.37 16.61
C GLY A 19 8.23 -19.44 16.66
N VAL A 20 8.26 -18.49 17.59
CA VAL A 20 7.21 -17.47 17.76
C VAL A 20 7.78 -16.07 17.60
N ILE A 21 6.96 -15.16 17.12
CA ILE A 21 7.22 -13.73 17.06
C ILE A 21 6.24 -13.05 18.01
N PRO A 22 6.70 -12.21 18.96
CA PRO A 22 5.80 -11.49 19.84
C PRO A 22 4.98 -10.46 19.04
N VAL A 23 3.68 -10.37 19.34
CA VAL A 23 2.78 -9.32 18.88
C VAL A 23 2.50 -8.40 20.07
N GLU A 24 2.88 -7.17 19.92
CA GLU A 24 2.82 -6.15 20.98
C GLU A 24 1.65 -5.20 20.72
N ASN A 25 1.00 -4.76 21.77
CA ASN A 25 0.10 -3.63 21.70
C ASN A 25 0.92 -2.35 21.82
N SER A 26 1.01 -1.57 20.74
CA SER A 26 1.85 -0.37 20.67
C SER A 26 1.46 0.72 21.67
N ALA A 27 0.19 0.74 22.15
CA ALA A 27 -0.29 1.70 23.14
C ALA A 27 0.13 1.36 24.56
N THR A 28 0.29 0.07 24.89
CA THR A 28 0.66 -0.39 26.24
C THR A 28 2.11 -0.84 26.36
N GLY A 29 2.75 -1.20 25.24
CA GLY A 29 4.07 -1.85 25.22
C GLY A 29 4.05 -3.31 25.71
N GLU A 30 2.87 -3.92 25.83
CA GLU A 30 2.70 -5.29 26.30
C GLU A 30 2.58 -6.28 25.15
N VAL A 31 3.20 -7.44 25.29
CA VAL A 31 3.01 -8.56 24.35
C VAL A 31 1.66 -9.21 24.62
N THR A 32 0.74 -9.12 23.67
CA THR A 32 -0.64 -9.64 23.77
C THR A 32 -0.80 -11.02 23.16
N ALA A 33 0.03 -11.36 22.14
CA ALA A 33 -0.03 -12.65 21.47
C ALA A 33 1.36 -13.12 20.99
N GLU A 34 1.43 -14.40 20.64
CA GLU A 34 2.58 -15.05 20.00
C GLU A 34 2.18 -15.53 18.61
N LEU A 35 2.82 -15.00 17.57
CA LEU A 35 2.61 -15.37 16.18
C LEU A 35 3.52 -16.53 15.82
N LEU A 36 2.97 -17.65 15.35
CA LEU A 36 3.78 -18.77 14.85
C LEU A 36 4.52 -18.32 13.57
N GLN A 37 5.82 -18.61 13.55
CA GLN A 37 6.66 -18.32 12.40
C GLN A 37 6.73 -19.51 11.47
N ALA A 38 6.18 -19.38 10.25
CA ALA A 38 6.19 -20.45 9.26
C ALA A 38 7.61 -20.85 8.85
N SER A 39 7.80 -22.17 8.71
CA SER A 39 9.01 -22.77 8.14
C SER A 39 8.98 -22.78 6.61
N LYS A 40 10.07 -23.21 6.00
CA LYS A 40 10.11 -23.47 4.56
C LYS A 40 9.16 -24.61 4.16
N GLU A 41 9.06 -25.65 4.98
CA GLU A 41 8.14 -26.77 4.78
C GLU A 41 6.68 -26.29 4.81
N ASP A 42 6.34 -25.35 5.68
CA ASP A 42 5.01 -24.75 5.74
C ASP A 42 4.71 -23.93 4.46
N LEU A 43 5.70 -23.22 3.93
CA LEU A 43 5.57 -22.51 2.64
C LEU A 43 5.40 -23.52 1.49
N ASP A 44 6.24 -24.57 1.41
CA ASP A 44 6.17 -25.58 0.35
C ASP A 44 4.76 -26.22 0.33
N HIS A 45 4.23 -26.60 1.50
CA HIS A 45 2.87 -27.12 1.65
C HIS A 45 1.80 -26.10 1.23
N THR A 46 1.92 -24.84 1.71
CA THR A 46 0.96 -23.77 1.35
C THR A 46 0.90 -23.53 -0.15
N VAL A 47 2.06 -23.54 -0.83
CA VAL A 47 2.13 -23.35 -2.28
C VAL A 47 1.52 -24.54 -3.02
N GLU A 48 1.70 -25.77 -2.55
CA GLU A 48 1.07 -26.98 -3.13
C GLU A 48 -0.47 -26.85 -3.04
N VAL A 49 -1.01 -26.56 -1.85
CA VAL A 49 -2.43 -26.32 -1.60
C VAL A 49 -2.97 -25.22 -2.51
N ALA A 50 -2.27 -24.09 -2.58
CA ALA A 50 -2.68 -22.95 -3.41
C ALA A 50 -2.68 -23.29 -4.91
N ARG A 51 -1.70 -24.07 -5.40
CA ARG A 51 -1.63 -24.48 -6.80
C ARG A 51 -2.77 -25.40 -7.20
N ASP A 52 -3.12 -26.35 -6.35
CA ASP A 52 -4.21 -27.28 -6.66
C ASP A 52 -5.56 -26.55 -6.62
N ALA A 53 -5.80 -25.71 -5.60
CA ALA A 53 -6.98 -24.87 -5.54
C ALA A 53 -7.10 -23.90 -6.73
N GLN A 54 -5.98 -23.33 -7.19
CA GLN A 54 -5.95 -22.40 -8.32
C GLN A 54 -6.40 -23.04 -9.63
N LYS A 55 -6.01 -24.27 -9.90
CA LYS A 55 -6.42 -25.01 -11.12
C LYS A 55 -7.95 -25.15 -11.20
N GLU A 56 -8.59 -25.44 -10.09
CA GLU A 56 -10.04 -25.55 -10.00
C GLU A 56 -10.69 -24.16 -10.09
N TRP A 57 -10.18 -23.18 -9.29
CA TRP A 57 -10.70 -21.84 -9.23
C TRP A 57 -10.67 -21.10 -10.57
N ALA A 58 -9.60 -21.27 -11.35
CA ALA A 58 -9.46 -20.68 -12.68
C ALA A 58 -10.57 -21.11 -13.65
N ASN A 59 -11.18 -22.27 -13.43
CA ASN A 59 -12.27 -22.81 -14.23
C ASN A 59 -13.67 -22.36 -13.78
N TYR A 60 -13.77 -21.65 -12.64
CA TYR A 60 -15.04 -21.06 -12.23
C TYR A 60 -15.45 -19.96 -13.21
N SER A 61 -16.73 -19.95 -13.58
CA SER A 61 -17.27 -18.88 -14.42
C SER A 61 -17.10 -17.51 -13.76
N LEU A 62 -16.95 -16.45 -14.58
CA LEU A 62 -16.87 -15.08 -14.08
C LEU A 62 -18.04 -14.73 -13.16
N SER A 63 -19.27 -15.19 -13.49
CA SER A 63 -20.45 -14.94 -12.64
C SER A 63 -20.32 -15.56 -11.25
N LYS A 64 -19.76 -16.78 -11.15
CA LYS A 64 -19.53 -17.41 -9.83
C LYS A 64 -18.46 -16.66 -9.03
N ARG A 65 -17.35 -16.26 -9.67
CA ARG A 65 -16.30 -15.47 -9.01
C ARG A 65 -16.83 -14.13 -8.53
N VAL A 66 -17.57 -13.41 -9.35
CA VAL A 66 -18.20 -12.13 -8.99
C VAL A 66 -19.17 -12.28 -7.82
N ALA A 67 -19.98 -13.34 -7.78
CA ALA A 67 -20.89 -13.58 -6.66
C ALA A 67 -20.18 -13.73 -5.32
N ILE A 68 -18.99 -14.36 -5.31
CA ILE A 68 -18.15 -14.45 -4.10
C ILE A 68 -17.58 -13.09 -3.74
N MET A 69 -17.13 -12.28 -4.70
CA MET A 69 -16.64 -10.92 -4.43
C MET A 69 -17.73 -10.03 -3.81
N PHE A 70 -18.99 -10.13 -4.26
CA PHE A 70 -20.11 -9.42 -3.65
C PHE A 70 -20.33 -9.84 -2.20
N LYS A 71 -20.29 -11.13 -1.89
CA LYS A 71 -20.40 -11.63 -0.51
C LYS A 71 -19.24 -11.15 0.35
N MET A 72 -18.00 -11.29 -0.14
CA MET A 72 -16.82 -10.82 0.58
C MET A 72 -16.87 -9.33 0.89
N ARG A 73 -17.28 -8.52 -0.10
CA ARG A 73 -17.49 -7.09 0.08
C ARG A 73 -18.49 -6.79 1.20
N GLN A 74 -19.61 -7.52 1.25
CA GLN A 74 -20.60 -7.36 2.30
C GLN A 74 -20.09 -7.80 3.67
N LEU A 75 -19.40 -8.94 3.74
CA LEU A 75 -18.82 -9.45 4.99
C LEU A 75 -17.77 -8.48 5.57
N VAL A 76 -16.92 -7.89 4.75
CA VAL A 76 -15.97 -6.84 5.21
C VAL A 76 -16.74 -5.63 5.79
N LEU A 77 -17.87 -5.25 5.23
CA LEU A 77 -18.71 -4.18 5.78
C LEU A 77 -19.33 -4.59 7.12
N ASP A 78 -19.85 -5.80 7.21
CA ASP A 78 -20.54 -6.30 8.40
C ASP A 78 -19.56 -6.51 9.58
N HIS A 79 -18.31 -6.87 9.29
CA HIS A 79 -17.23 -7.10 10.28
C HIS A 79 -16.24 -5.92 10.40
N GLN A 80 -16.57 -4.74 9.87
CA GLN A 80 -15.63 -3.61 9.89
C GLN A 80 -15.25 -3.15 11.30
N ASP A 81 -16.18 -3.21 12.28
CA ASP A 81 -15.90 -2.84 13.66
C ASP A 81 -14.95 -3.85 14.34
N GLU A 82 -15.15 -5.13 14.12
CA GLU A 82 -14.25 -6.19 14.61
C GLU A 82 -12.85 -6.03 14.03
N MET A 83 -12.75 -5.86 12.72
CA MET A 83 -11.48 -5.66 12.04
C MET A 83 -10.77 -4.39 12.53
N ALA A 84 -11.51 -3.29 12.73
CA ALA A 84 -10.94 -2.04 13.24
C ALA A 84 -10.39 -2.19 14.66
N ARG A 85 -11.07 -2.94 15.55
CA ARG A 85 -10.57 -3.21 16.90
C ARG A 85 -9.26 -4.01 16.89
N LEU A 86 -9.15 -5.03 16.02
CA LEU A 86 -7.90 -5.78 15.86
C LEU A 86 -6.76 -4.87 15.37
N ILE A 87 -7.05 -3.96 14.45
CA ILE A 87 -6.06 -2.98 13.96
C ILE A 87 -5.63 -2.02 15.07
N VAL A 88 -6.57 -1.49 15.86
CA VAL A 88 -6.26 -0.59 16.98
C VAL A 88 -5.41 -1.32 18.03
N GLU A 89 -5.75 -2.56 18.37
CA GLU A 89 -5.02 -3.34 19.36
C GLU A 89 -3.57 -3.60 18.95
N GLU A 90 -3.32 -3.97 17.69
CA GLU A 90 -1.99 -4.36 17.22
C GLU A 90 -1.16 -3.17 16.71
N HIS A 91 -1.78 -2.24 15.96
CA HIS A 91 -1.07 -1.09 15.37
C HIS A 91 -1.03 0.12 16.31
N GLY A 92 -2.11 0.35 17.07
CA GLY A 92 -2.25 1.52 17.95
C GLY A 92 -2.91 2.75 17.30
N LYS A 93 -3.17 2.78 15.98
CA LYS A 93 -3.88 3.91 15.35
C LYS A 93 -5.27 4.11 15.96
N ASN A 94 -5.82 5.31 15.86
CA ASN A 94 -7.16 5.56 16.38
C ASN A 94 -8.24 4.80 15.59
N TYR A 95 -9.38 4.54 16.23
CA TYR A 95 -10.47 3.77 15.67
C TYR A 95 -11.04 4.36 14.36
N SER A 96 -11.10 5.69 14.27
CA SER A 96 -11.57 6.36 13.05
C SER A 96 -10.66 6.12 11.85
N ASP A 97 -9.33 6.15 12.06
CA ASP A 97 -8.34 5.81 11.04
C ASP A 97 -8.43 4.32 10.63
N ALA A 98 -8.67 3.42 11.60
CA ALA A 98 -8.85 1.99 11.32
C ALA A 98 -10.11 1.73 10.48
N ILE A 99 -11.23 2.37 10.77
CA ILE A 99 -12.44 2.33 9.94
C ILE A 99 -12.18 2.92 8.55
N GLY A 100 -11.47 4.06 8.49
CA GLY A 100 -11.13 4.72 7.23
C GLY A 100 -10.28 3.84 6.31
N GLU A 101 -9.29 3.13 6.85
CA GLU A 101 -8.48 2.23 6.04
C GLU A 101 -9.28 1.03 5.50
N ILE A 102 -10.17 0.46 6.30
CA ILE A 102 -11.05 -0.64 5.86
C ILE A 102 -11.97 -0.17 4.73
N GLN A 103 -12.55 1.03 4.86
CA GLN A 103 -13.39 1.62 3.81
C GLN A 103 -12.63 1.82 2.50
N ARG A 104 -11.40 2.35 2.58
CA ARG A 104 -10.54 2.55 1.40
C ARG A 104 -10.09 1.22 0.79
N GLY A 105 -9.77 0.21 1.60
CA GLY A 105 -9.44 -1.13 1.11
C GLY A 105 -10.64 -1.79 0.40
N ARG A 106 -11.86 -1.62 0.95
CA ARG A 106 -13.10 -2.16 0.38
C ARG A 106 -13.40 -1.60 -1.03
N GLU A 107 -12.96 -0.39 -1.38
CA GLU A 107 -13.11 0.14 -2.74
C GLU A 107 -12.48 -0.79 -3.80
N THR A 108 -11.41 -1.53 -3.46
CA THR A 108 -10.82 -2.52 -4.36
C THR A 108 -11.72 -3.77 -4.48
N LEU A 109 -12.42 -4.16 -3.42
CA LEU A 109 -13.46 -5.19 -3.51
C LEU A 109 -14.63 -4.70 -4.38
N ASP A 110 -15.04 -3.42 -4.25
CA ASP A 110 -16.07 -2.83 -5.12
C ASP A 110 -15.64 -2.92 -6.60
N PHE A 111 -14.39 -2.59 -6.93
CA PHE A 111 -13.85 -2.75 -8.28
C PHE A 111 -13.79 -4.23 -8.72
N ALA A 112 -13.42 -5.15 -7.82
CA ALA A 112 -13.37 -6.58 -8.10
C ALA A 112 -14.75 -7.19 -8.41
N THR A 113 -15.85 -6.60 -7.91
CA THR A 113 -17.22 -7.04 -8.28
C THR A 113 -17.55 -6.76 -9.76
N ALA A 114 -16.82 -5.84 -10.40
CA ALA A 114 -16.96 -5.51 -11.81
C ALA A 114 -15.89 -6.19 -12.70
N ILE A 115 -15.19 -7.20 -12.19
CA ILE A 115 -14.08 -7.85 -12.90
C ILE A 115 -14.48 -8.45 -14.25
N ASN A 116 -15.73 -8.85 -14.42
CA ASN A 116 -16.29 -9.32 -15.68
C ASN A 116 -16.25 -8.26 -16.79
N VAL A 117 -16.27 -6.99 -16.45
CA VAL A 117 -16.09 -5.88 -17.40
C VAL A 117 -14.60 -5.64 -17.69
N ALA A 118 -13.77 -5.67 -16.64
CA ALA A 118 -12.34 -5.43 -16.76
C ALA A 118 -11.58 -6.55 -17.51
N LEU A 119 -12.15 -7.77 -17.54
CA LEU A 119 -11.58 -8.93 -18.24
C LEU A 119 -12.07 -9.09 -19.70
N LYS A 120 -12.87 -8.14 -20.23
CA LYS A 120 -13.24 -8.18 -21.64
C LYS A 120 -12.01 -8.14 -22.53
N GLY A 121 -12.00 -9.02 -23.54
CA GLY A 121 -11.01 -9.00 -24.60
C GLY A 121 -11.46 -8.16 -25.80
N GLU A 122 -10.55 -7.98 -26.73
CA GLU A 122 -10.78 -7.32 -28.03
C GLU A 122 -11.07 -8.37 -29.09
N TYR A 123 -11.82 -8.02 -30.13
CA TYR A 123 -12.12 -8.88 -31.28
C TYR A 123 -11.99 -8.06 -32.55
N SER A 124 -11.26 -8.59 -33.52
CA SER A 124 -11.17 -8.04 -34.87
C SER A 124 -11.59 -9.11 -35.87
N HIS A 125 -12.66 -8.81 -36.60
CA HIS A 125 -13.18 -9.68 -37.65
C HIS A 125 -12.43 -9.43 -38.93
N ASP A 126 -12.12 -10.52 -39.65
CA ASP A 126 -11.57 -10.55 -41.01
C ASP A 126 -10.29 -9.68 -41.16
N VAL A 127 -9.34 -9.82 -40.21
CA VAL A 127 -8.05 -9.08 -40.23
C VAL A 127 -7.20 -9.48 -41.47
N SER A 128 -7.50 -10.58 -42.07
CA SER A 128 -7.08 -11.09 -43.37
C SER A 128 -8.21 -11.98 -43.87
N THR A 129 -8.30 -12.26 -45.17
CA THR A 129 -9.41 -13.01 -45.75
C THR A 129 -9.72 -14.32 -44.99
N GLY A 130 -10.85 -14.35 -44.29
CA GLY A 130 -11.31 -15.48 -43.49
C GLY A 130 -10.49 -15.73 -42.22
N VAL A 131 -9.82 -14.72 -41.70
CA VAL A 131 -9.03 -14.80 -40.46
C VAL A 131 -9.54 -13.81 -39.44
N ASP A 132 -9.97 -14.29 -38.29
CA ASP A 132 -10.37 -13.48 -37.12
C ASP A 132 -9.27 -13.51 -36.06
N ILE A 133 -9.16 -12.43 -35.27
CA ILE A 133 -8.30 -12.37 -34.10
C ILE A 133 -9.11 -11.87 -32.90
N HIS A 134 -8.95 -12.54 -31.77
CA HIS A 134 -9.47 -12.05 -30.50
C HIS A 134 -8.48 -12.27 -29.37
N THR A 135 -8.68 -11.54 -28.26
CA THR A 135 -7.86 -11.66 -27.06
C THR A 135 -8.66 -12.21 -25.89
N THR A 136 -8.01 -13.01 -25.05
CA THR A 136 -8.54 -13.43 -23.75
C THR A 136 -7.50 -13.16 -22.67
N ARG A 137 -7.96 -12.98 -21.42
CA ARG A 137 -7.07 -12.87 -20.26
C ARG A 137 -7.20 -14.10 -19.38
N GLN A 138 -6.08 -14.67 -18.97
CA GLN A 138 -5.99 -15.83 -18.09
C GLN A 138 -5.19 -15.47 -16.82
N PRO A 139 -5.48 -16.09 -15.64
CA PRO A 139 -4.71 -15.86 -14.43
C PRO A 139 -3.24 -16.21 -14.61
N VAL A 140 -2.37 -15.54 -13.83
CA VAL A 140 -0.92 -15.88 -13.84
C VAL A 140 -0.63 -17.16 -13.09
N GLY A 141 -1.40 -17.51 -12.05
CA GLY A 141 -1.24 -18.71 -11.23
C GLY A 141 -1.33 -18.48 -9.74
N VAL A 142 -0.27 -18.74 -8.98
CA VAL A 142 -0.15 -18.47 -7.55
C VAL A 142 0.55 -17.14 -7.35
N VAL A 143 -0.07 -16.24 -6.60
CA VAL A 143 0.43 -14.90 -6.31
C VAL A 143 0.76 -14.80 -4.82
N ALA A 144 1.90 -14.23 -4.48
CA ALA A 144 2.22 -13.85 -3.11
C ALA A 144 2.06 -12.34 -2.90
N GLY A 145 1.42 -11.94 -1.81
CA GLY A 145 1.34 -10.56 -1.34
C GLY A 145 2.14 -10.36 -0.07
N ILE A 146 3.06 -9.42 -0.05
CA ILE A 146 3.89 -9.10 1.13
C ILE A 146 3.57 -7.67 1.56
N CYS A 147 3.03 -7.50 2.76
CA CYS A 147 2.42 -6.27 3.22
C CYS A 147 3.17 -5.63 4.41
N PRO A 148 3.16 -4.29 4.52
CA PRO A 148 3.68 -3.56 5.66
C PRO A 148 2.68 -3.56 6.83
N PHE A 149 3.13 -3.04 7.97
CA PHE A 149 2.34 -3.03 9.21
C PHE A 149 1.32 -1.88 9.29
N ASN A 150 1.56 -0.79 8.58
CA ASN A 150 0.85 0.49 8.79
C ASN A 150 -0.61 0.51 8.28
N PHE A 151 -0.96 -0.39 7.37
CA PHE A 151 -2.33 -0.59 6.86
C PHE A 151 -2.64 -2.08 6.75
N PRO A 152 -2.88 -2.78 7.90
CA PRO A 152 -3.03 -4.23 7.94
C PRO A 152 -4.25 -4.79 7.19
N ALA A 153 -5.24 -3.95 6.89
CA ALA A 153 -6.41 -4.30 6.08
C ALA A 153 -6.35 -3.70 4.67
N MET A 154 -6.06 -2.40 4.55
CA MET A 154 -6.13 -1.68 3.27
C MET A 154 -5.12 -2.20 2.24
N VAL A 155 -3.85 -2.32 2.62
CA VAL A 155 -2.79 -2.74 1.68
C VAL A 155 -2.97 -4.18 1.21
N PRO A 156 -3.28 -5.18 2.04
CA PRO A 156 -3.70 -6.49 1.56
C PRO A 156 -4.88 -6.43 0.59
N MET A 157 -5.90 -5.60 0.87
CA MET A 157 -7.06 -5.42 -0.02
C MET A 157 -6.72 -4.72 -1.33
N TRP A 158 -5.58 -4.05 -1.48
CA TRP A 158 -5.13 -3.59 -2.79
C TRP A 158 -4.68 -4.74 -3.70
N MET A 159 -4.33 -5.88 -3.13
CA MET A 159 -3.71 -7.01 -3.82
C MET A 159 -4.70 -8.16 -4.06
N HIS A 160 -5.18 -8.77 -2.96
CA HIS A 160 -5.90 -10.04 -3.03
C HIS A 160 -7.26 -9.99 -3.77
N PRO A 161 -8.09 -8.91 -3.71
CA PRO A 161 -9.38 -8.93 -4.39
C PRO A 161 -9.24 -9.12 -5.89
N LEU A 162 -8.30 -8.39 -6.52
CA LEU A 162 -8.07 -8.49 -7.95
C LEU A 162 -7.38 -9.81 -8.33
N ALA A 163 -6.41 -10.26 -7.54
CA ALA A 163 -5.76 -11.55 -7.77
C ALA A 163 -6.77 -12.69 -7.74
N VAL A 164 -7.62 -12.75 -6.71
CA VAL A 164 -8.66 -13.78 -6.54
C VAL A 164 -9.74 -13.65 -7.63
N ALA A 165 -10.30 -12.46 -7.87
CA ALA A 165 -11.35 -12.26 -8.87
C ALA A 165 -10.90 -12.62 -10.29
N THR A 166 -9.63 -12.44 -10.61
CA THR A 166 -9.06 -12.82 -11.93
C THR A 166 -8.75 -14.32 -12.06
N GLY A 167 -8.91 -15.10 -10.97
CA GLY A 167 -8.78 -16.58 -11.01
C GLY A 167 -7.44 -17.11 -10.50
N ASN A 168 -6.64 -16.29 -9.80
CA ASN A 168 -5.41 -16.73 -9.13
C ASN A 168 -5.71 -17.28 -7.73
N ALA A 169 -4.80 -18.10 -7.21
CA ALA A 169 -4.67 -18.30 -5.77
C ALA A 169 -3.74 -17.24 -5.17
N PHE A 170 -3.96 -16.93 -3.91
CA PHE A 170 -3.23 -15.87 -3.22
C PHE A 170 -2.67 -16.36 -1.88
N ILE A 171 -1.40 -16.07 -1.65
CA ILE A 171 -0.72 -16.31 -0.37
C ILE A 171 -0.37 -14.94 0.20
N LEU A 172 -1.02 -14.55 1.28
CA LEU A 172 -0.78 -13.30 1.98
C LEU A 172 0.27 -13.49 3.07
N LYS A 173 1.35 -12.73 3.00
CA LYS A 173 2.31 -12.57 4.09
C LYS A 173 2.08 -11.21 4.76
N PRO A 174 1.30 -11.13 5.86
CA PRO A 174 1.10 -9.90 6.60
C PRO A 174 2.37 -9.45 7.31
N ALA A 175 2.38 -8.21 7.78
CA ALA A 175 3.42 -7.78 8.71
C ALA A 175 3.27 -8.51 10.06
N SER A 176 4.39 -8.92 10.63
CA SER A 176 4.37 -9.69 11.90
C SER A 176 3.78 -8.92 13.08
N PRO A 177 3.93 -7.58 13.19
CA PRO A 177 3.30 -6.82 14.28
C PRO A 177 1.76 -6.74 14.18
N THR A 178 1.17 -6.92 12.99
CA THR A 178 -0.27 -6.65 12.74
C THR A 178 -0.93 -7.76 11.91
N PRO A 179 -0.93 -9.04 12.38
CA PRO A 179 -1.37 -10.16 11.56
C PRO A 179 -2.89 -10.41 11.60
N SER A 180 -3.60 -9.98 12.65
CA SER A 180 -4.95 -10.49 12.95
C SER A 180 -6.01 -10.05 11.95
N ALA A 181 -5.93 -8.84 11.39
CA ALA A 181 -6.84 -8.37 10.35
C ALA A 181 -6.76 -9.23 9.07
N SER A 182 -5.57 -9.74 8.73
CA SER A 182 -5.36 -10.64 7.59
C SER A 182 -5.96 -12.04 7.82
N LEU A 183 -5.93 -12.53 9.06
CA LEU A 183 -6.57 -13.81 9.41
C LEU A 183 -8.10 -13.69 9.40
N LEU A 184 -8.66 -12.61 9.94
CA LEU A 184 -10.09 -12.34 9.81
C LEU A 184 -10.49 -12.26 8.33
N THR A 185 -9.69 -11.63 7.48
CA THR A 185 -9.94 -11.61 6.03
C THR A 185 -10.02 -13.02 5.43
N ALA A 186 -9.20 -13.96 5.89
CA ALA A 186 -9.24 -15.35 5.43
C ALA A 186 -10.52 -16.09 5.88
N GLU A 187 -10.96 -15.87 7.11
CA GLU A 187 -12.24 -16.39 7.62
C GLU A 187 -13.41 -15.86 6.80
N LEU A 188 -13.43 -14.55 6.51
CA LEU A 188 -14.48 -13.93 5.71
C LEU A 188 -14.49 -14.46 4.26
N TYR A 189 -13.35 -14.77 3.67
CA TYR A 189 -13.31 -15.43 2.36
C TYR A 189 -13.92 -16.83 2.39
N LYS A 190 -13.65 -17.61 3.44
CA LYS A 190 -14.28 -18.93 3.62
C LYS A 190 -15.81 -18.79 3.77
N GLU A 191 -16.26 -17.84 4.58
CA GLU A 191 -17.70 -17.55 4.75
C GLU A 191 -18.35 -17.05 3.46
N ALA A 192 -17.61 -16.28 2.63
CA ALA A 192 -18.08 -15.87 1.30
C ALA A 192 -18.27 -17.04 0.33
N GLY A 193 -17.70 -18.21 0.65
CA GLY A 193 -17.75 -19.42 -0.17
C GLY A 193 -16.62 -19.51 -1.19
N LEU A 194 -15.49 -18.83 -0.93
CA LEU A 194 -14.27 -19.06 -1.72
C LEU A 194 -13.77 -20.47 -1.48
N PRO A 195 -13.40 -21.26 -2.52
CA PRO A 195 -12.85 -22.59 -2.32
C PRO A 195 -11.62 -22.59 -1.43
N ASP A 196 -11.53 -23.60 -0.57
CA ASP A 196 -10.41 -23.76 0.34
C ASP A 196 -9.07 -23.81 -0.43
N GLY A 197 -8.04 -23.14 0.08
CA GLY A 197 -6.72 -23.05 -0.55
C GLY A 197 -6.57 -21.93 -1.60
N VAL A 198 -7.64 -21.28 -2.07
CA VAL A 198 -7.51 -20.13 -2.98
C VAL A 198 -6.94 -18.90 -2.27
N PHE A 199 -7.27 -18.71 -0.99
CA PHE A 199 -6.68 -17.67 -0.15
C PHE A 199 -6.03 -18.27 1.09
N ASN A 200 -4.75 -17.95 1.29
CA ASN A 200 -3.94 -18.46 2.40
C ASN A 200 -3.21 -17.30 3.08
N VAL A 201 -2.93 -17.43 4.39
CA VAL A 201 -2.15 -16.47 5.16
C VAL A 201 -0.97 -17.20 5.80
N LEU A 202 0.24 -16.77 5.47
CA LEU A 202 1.48 -17.35 5.95
C LEU A 202 2.34 -16.27 6.61
N SER A 203 2.49 -16.33 7.91
CA SER A 203 3.22 -15.35 8.72
C SER A 203 4.68 -15.76 8.93
N GLY A 204 5.56 -14.78 9.01
CA GLY A 204 6.97 -15.04 9.27
C GLY A 204 7.84 -13.79 9.12
N ASP A 205 9.13 -13.98 9.34
CA ASP A 205 10.14 -12.94 9.31
C ASP A 205 10.78 -12.74 7.91
N ARG A 206 11.97 -12.15 7.88
CA ARG A 206 12.77 -11.93 6.66
C ARG A 206 13.09 -13.24 5.92
N ARG A 207 13.24 -14.38 6.63
CA ARG A 207 13.54 -15.68 6.01
C ARG A 207 12.36 -16.15 5.18
N SER A 208 11.14 -16.06 5.74
CA SER A 208 9.92 -16.40 5.01
C SER A 208 9.73 -15.54 3.75
N VAL A 209 10.12 -14.25 3.79
CA VAL A 209 10.13 -13.40 2.59
C VAL A 209 11.13 -13.96 1.56
N GLN A 210 12.36 -14.27 1.97
CA GLN A 210 13.37 -14.82 1.05
C GLN A 210 12.91 -16.14 0.41
N ASP A 211 12.30 -17.03 1.18
CA ASP A 211 11.78 -18.30 0.68
C ASP A 211 10.65 -18.07 -0.35
N ILE A 212 9.74 -17.12 -0.11
CA ILE A 212 8.69 -16.71 -1.08
C ILE A 212 9.33 -16.21 -2.39
N LEU A 213 10.37 -15.37 -2.31
CA LEU A 213 11.01 -14.78 -3.50
C LEU A 213 11.62 -15.83 -4.43
N VAL A 214 12.16 -16.91 -3.88
CA VAL A 214 12.86 -17.95 -4.67
C VAL A 214 11.98 -19.16 -5.02
N HIS A 215 10.80 -19.32 -4.38
CA HIS A 215 9.97 -20.51 -4.53
C HIS A 215 9.42 -20.67 -5.94
N SER A 216 9.76 -21.75 -6.65
CA SER A 216 9.37 -21.98 -8.06
C SER A 216 7.85 -22.12 -8.30
N GLY A 217 7.09 -22.41 -7.25
CA GLY A 217 5.63 -22.55 -7.29
C GLY A 217 4.88 -21.21 -7.18
N ILE A 218 5.54 -20.07 -7.02
CA ILE A 218 4.94 -18.74 -6.99
C ILE A 218 5.23 -18.04 -8.30
N ASP A 219 4.20 -17.51 -8.97
CA ASP A 219 4.28 -16.92 -10.32
C ASP A 219 4.40 -15.40 -10.31
N ALA A 220 3.86 -14.75 -9.28
CA ALA A 220 3.90 -13.29 -9.16
C ALA A 220 4.01 -12.84 -7.69
N ILE A 221 4.60 -11.67 -7.47
CA ILE A 221 4.77 -11.05 -6.16
C ILE A 221 4.29 -9.62 -6.22
N SER A 222 3.40 -9.28 -5.28
CA SER A 222 2.97 -7.92 -4.99
C SER A 222 3.54 -7.52 -3.63
N PHE A 223 4.30 -6.42 -3.60
CA PHE A 223 5.01 -5.98 -2.40
C PHE A 223 4.74 -4.51 -2.11
N VAL A 224 4.54 -4.20 -0.83
CA VAL A 224 4.59 -2.84 -0.30
C VAL A 224 5.45 -2.84 0.97
N GLY A 225 6.44 -1.95 1.03
CA GLY A 225 7.32 -1.83 2.19
C GLY A 225 8.45 -0.81 1.99
N SER A 226 9.55 -0.93 2.75
CA SER A 226 10.66 -0.01 2.63
C SER A 226 11.44 -0.18 1.33
N THR A 227 12.00 0.90 0.78
CA THR A 227 12.76 0.89 -0.49
C THR A 227 13.90 -0.14 -0.53
N PRO A 228 14.76 -0.31 0.50
CA PRO A 228 15.78 -1.35 0.45
C PRO A 228 15.23 -2.77 0.31
N VAL A 229 14.06 -3.04 0.91
CA VAL A 229 13.39 -4.34 0.76
C VAL A 229 12.71 -4.47 -0.60
N ALA A 230 12.14 -3.37 -1.13
CA ALA A 230 11.56 -3.34 -2.47
C ALA A 230 12.57 -3.73 -3.55
N HIS A 231 13.81 -3.22 -3.47
CA HIS A 231 14.92 -3.64 -4.36
C HIS A 231 15.21 -5.14 -4.25
N ILE A 232 15.34 -5.67 -3.02
CA ILE A 232 15.57 -7.11 -2.82
C ILE A 232 14.43 -7.94 -3.43
N VAL A 233 13.18 -7.52 -3.23
CA VAL A 233 12.01 -8.22 -3.75
C VAL A 233 11.99 -8.18 -5.29
N GLN A 234 12.24 -7.00 -5.88
CA GLN A 234 12.28 -6.82 -7.32
C GLN A 234 13.40 -7.67 -7.95
N ASP A 235 14.64 -7.49 -7.48
CA ASP A 235 15.80 -8.14 -8.09
C ASP A 235 15.75 -9.66 -7.93
N THR A 236 15.43 -10.14 -6.72
CA THR A 236 15.34 -11.58 -6.46
C THR A 236 14.14 -12.21 -7.16
N GLY A 237 12.97 -11.59 -7.08
CA GLY A 237 11.76 -12.14 -7.70
C GLY A 237 11.90 -12.24 -9.23
N VAL A 238 12.37 -11.18 -9.89
CA VAL A 238 12.57 -11.16 -11.35
C VAL A 238 13.65 -12.15 -11.78
N SER A 239 14.78 -12.26 -11.05
CA SER A 239 15.83 -13.24 -11.38
C SER A 239 15.35 -14.69 -11.26
N HIS A 240 14.28 -14.96 -10.51
CA HIS A 240 13.62 -16.27 -10.41
C HIS A 240 12.37 -16.39 -11.33
N GLY A 241 12.28 -15.52 -12.35
CA GLY A 241 11.25 -15.59 -13.38
C GLY A 241 9.84 -15.19 -12.95
N LYS A 242 9.70 -14.49 -11.81
CA LYS A 242 8.41 -14.04 -11.31
C LYS A 242 8.04 -12.68 -11.89
N ARG A 243 6.74 -12.44 -12.00
CA ARG A 243 6.22 -11.09 -12.20
C ARG A 243 6.23 -10.36 -10.86
N VAL A 244 6.79 -9.16 -10.83
CA VAL A 244 6.92 -8.38 -9.58
C VAL A 244 6.45 -6.95 -9.81
N HIS A 245 5.67 -6.42 -8.87
CA HIS A 245 5.63 -5.00 -8.60
C HIS A 245 5.96 -4.75 -7.11
N ALA A 246 6.86 -3.84 -6.85
CA ALA A 246 7.32 -3.55 -5.51
C ALA A 246 7.23 -2.04 -5.24
N LEU A 247 6.26 -1.68 -4.38
CA LEU A 247 6.10 -0.31 -3.91
C LEU A 247 7.04 -0.07 -2.74
N GLY A 248 7.96 0.88 -2.95
CA GLY A 248 8.96 1.31 -1.97
C GLY A 248 8.45 2.39 -1.03
N GLY A 249 9.39 3.05 -0.36
CA GLY A 249 9.15 4.17 0.54
C GLY A 249 8.72 5.45 -0.20
N ALA A 250 8.42 6.47 0.57
CA ALA A 250 7.98 7.75 0.07
C ALA A 250 8.53 8.89 0.95
N ASN A 251 8.69 10.05 0.34
CA ASN A 251 8.95 11.30 1.05
C ASN A 251 8.17 12.42 0.34
N ASN A 252 6.86 12.47 0.60
CA ASN A 252 5.96 13.33 -0.14
C ASN A 252 6.15 14.80 0.25
N HIS A 253 6.17 15.67 -0.72
CA HIS A 253 6.35 17.11 -0.53
C HIS A 253 5.10 17.87 -0.94
N ALA A 254 4.75 18.90 -0.18
CA ALA A 254 3.80 19.91 -0.64
C ALA A 254 4.48 21.25 -0.83
N ILE A 255 4.23 21.91 -1.97
CA ILE A 255 4.55 23.30 -2.18
C ILE A 255 3.41 24.16 -1.63
N VAL A 256 3.72 25.16 -0.81
CA VAL A 256 2.76 26.15 -0.34
C VAL A 256 3.10 27.50 -0.96
N MET A 257 2.22 27.97 -1.84
CA MET A 257 2.37 29.26 -2.50
C MET A 257 1.81 30.40 -1.62
N PRO A 258 2.37 31.62 -1.68
CA PRO A 258 1.91 32.73 -0.84
C PRO A 258 0.49 33.24 -1.16
N ASP A 259 -0.04 32.89 -2.35
CA ASP A 259 -1.41 33.20 -2.78
C ASP A 259 -2.46 32.21 -2.25
N SER A 260 -2.02 31.09 -1.65
CA SER A 260 -2.93 30.08 -1.10
C SER A 260 -3.64 30.56 0.16
N ASP A 261 -4.77 29.94 0.49
CA ASP A 261 -5.36 30.03 1.82
C ASP A 261 -4.46 29.27 2.80
N LEU A 262 -3.60 30.02 3.52
CA LEU A 262 -2.63 29.46 4.45
C LEU A 262 -3.27 28.75 5.64
N ASP A 263 -4.50 29.12 6.03
CA ASP A 263 -5.19 28.46 7.14
C ASP A 263 -5.74 27.11 6.71
N PHE A 264 -6.37 27.06 5.53
CA PHE A 264 -6.78 25.81 4.89
C PHE A 264 -5.58 24.89 4.64
N ALA A 265 -4.49 25.40 4.05
CA ALA A 265 -3.28 24.63 3.81
C ALA A 265 -2.72 24.03 5.10
N ALA A 266 -2.57 24.84 6.16
CA ALA A 266 -2.01 24.40 7.43
C ALA A 266 -2.86 23.32 8.12
N GLN A 267 -4.18 23.45 8.09
CA GLN A 267 -5.10 22.45 8.63
C GLN A 267 -4.93 21.11 7.92
N HIS A 268 -4.93 21.12 6.59
CA HIS A 268 -4.79 19.92 5.77
C HIS A 268 -3.39 19.30 5.83
N ILE A 269 -2.34 20.11 5.90
CA ILE A 269 -0.97 19.67 6.12
C ILE A 269 -0.85 18.98 7.47
N SER A 270 -1.38 19.58 8.55
CA SER A 270 -1.34 18.99 9.88
C SER A 270 -2.02 17.63 9.93
N ALA A 271 -3.23 17.50 9.38
CA ALA A 271 -3.95 16.24 9.30
C ALA A 271 -3.18 15.17 8.49
N SER A 272 -2.46 15.59 7.45
CA SER A 272 -1.72 14.70 6.56
C SER A 272 -0.36 14.27 7.13
N ALA A 273 0.29 15.14 7.88
CA ALA A 273 1.59 14.87 8.49
C ALA A 273 1.46 13.99 9.74
N PHE A 274 0.39 14.18 10.52
CA PHE A 274 0.27 13.58 11.85
C PHE A 274 -0.77 12.44 11.94
N GLY A 275 -1.69 12.32 10.99
CA GLY A 275 -2.65 11.22 10.95
C GLY A 275 -1.95 9.85 10.98
N ALA A 276 -2.48 8.91 11.77
CA ALA A 276 -1.86 7.61 12.08
C ALA A 276 -0.40 7.74 12.55
N ALA A 277 -0.10 8.73 13.39
CA ALA A 277 1.25 9.06 13.87
C ALA A 277 2.28 9.26 12.75
N GLY A 278 1.85 9.72 11.56
CA GLY A 278 2.72 9.90 10.39
C GLY A 278 3.17 8.60 9.70
N GLU A 279 2.69 7.45 10.14
CA GLU A 279 3.05 6.13 9.57
C GLU A 279 2.23 5.77 8.34
N ARG A 280 2.14 6.69 7.38
CA ARG A 280 1.44 6.51 6.10
C ARG A 280 2.41 6.71 4.94
N CYS A 281 2.34 5.83 3.93
CA CYS A 281 3.10 6.02 2.68
C CYS A 281 2.72 7.31 1.94
N MET A 282 1.52 7.83 2.18
CA MET A 282 1.04 9.11 1.65
C MET A 282 1.04 10.24 2.69
N ALA A 283 1.68 10.06 3.86
CA ALA A 283 1.90 11.17 4.79
C ALA A 283 2.65 12.30 4.09
N LEU A 284 2.46 13.52 4.58
CA LEU A 284 3.12 14.72 4.08
C LEU A 284 4.18 15.20 5.08
N PRO A 285 5.39 14.58 5.10
CA PRO A 285 6.43 14.94 6.07
C PRO A 285 7.18 16.21 5.72
N VAL A 286 7.06 16.74 4.49
CA VAL A 286 7.81 17.93 4.05
C VAL A 286 6.89 18.96 3.40
N VAL A 287 7.07 20.21 3.79
CA VAL A 287 6.48 21.39 3.16
C VAL A 287 7.59 22.28 2.60
N VAL A 288 7.46 22.69 1.34
CA VAL A 288 8.28 23.71 0.69
C VAL A 288 7.48 25.00 0.66
N ALA A 289 7.79 25.96 1.56
CA ALA A 289 7.12 27.24 1.66
C ALA A 289 7.77 28.28 0.74
N VAL A 290 6.98 28.89 -0.15
CA VAL A 290 7.46 29.80 -1.20
C VAL A 290 7.27 31.27 -0.83
N GLY A 291 8.20 32.13 -1.26
CA GLY A 291 8.04 33.57 -1.24
C GLY A 291 7.89 34.16 0.18
N GLY A 292 8.53 33.56 1.19
CA GLY A 292 8.54 34.07 2.56
C GLY A 292 7.28 33.75 3.38
N CYS A 293 6.36 32.88 2.91
CA CYS A 293 5.17 32.48 3.68
C CYS A 293 5.48 31.44 4.80
N GLY A 294 6.69 30.88 4.85
CA GLY A 294 7.08 29.81 5.77
C GLY A 294 6.80 30.08 7.24
N PRO A 295 7.19 31.22 7.84
CA PRO A 295 6.89 31.49 9.23
C PRO A 295 5.39 31.49 9.55
N GLN A 296 4.55 31.95 8.62
CA GLN A 296 3.09 31.92 8.77
C GLN A 296 2.54 30.48 8.66
N VAL A 297 3.09 29.67 7.76
CA VAL A 297 2.74 28.26 7.63
C VAL A 297 3.13 27.51 8.91
N ALA A 298 4.35 27.70 9.41
CA ALA A 298 4.85 27.07 10.63
C ALA A 298 3.97 27.37 11.85
N GLU A 299 3.61 28.64 12.06
CA GLU A 299 2.76 29.05 13.17
C GLU A 299 1.34 28.47 13.07
N LYS A 300 0.76 28.47 11.87
CA LYS A 300 -0.57 27.91 11.64
C LYS A 300 -0.60 26.39 11.80
N VAL A 301 0.40 25.68 11.26
CA VAL A 301 0.52 24.23 11.46
C VAL A 301 0.71 23.89 12.92
N LYS A 302 1.56 24.64 13.66
CA LYS A 302 1.73 24.48 15.10
C LYS A 302 0.38 24.53 15.82
N LYS A 303 -0.44 25.56 15.53
CA LYS A 303 -1.78 25.72 16.14
C LYS A 303 -2.65 24.47 15.98
N TYR A 304 -2.69 23.88 14.77
CA TYR A 304 -3.47 22.68 14.51
C TYR A 304 -2.84 21.42 15.11
N ALA A 305 -1.52 21.32 15.09
CA ALA A 305 -0.77 20.21 15.66
C ALA A 305 -0.87 20.13 17.20
N GLU A 306 -0.82 21.28 17.89
CA GLU A 306 -1.02 21.38 19.36
C GLU A 306 -2.43 20.95 19.80
N ALA A 307 -3.42 21.08 18.92
CA ALA A 307 -4.80 20.70 19.20
C ALA A 307 -5.05 19.19 19.09
N ILE A 308 -4.14 18.43 18.46
CA ILE A 308 -4.29 16.98 18.26
C ILE A 308 -4.29 16.24 19.59
N LYS A 309 -5.37 15.55 19.88
CA LYS A 309 -5.46 14.69 21.06
C LYS A 309 -4.76 13.36 20.83
N VAL A 310 -3.60 13.20 21.48
CA VAL A 310 -2.82 11.96 21.43
C VAL A 310 -3.23 11.03 22.57
N GLY A 311 -3.44 9.74 22.26
CA GLY A 311 -3.86 8.76 23.25
C GLY A 311 -4.03 7.35 22.71
N GLU A 312 -4.56 6.45 23.55
CA GLU A 312 -4.92 5.09 23.14
C GLU A 312 -6.05 5.13 22.10
N GLY A 313 -5.94 4.30 21.05
CA GLY A 313 -6.73 4.41 19.83
C GLY A 313 -8.25 4.24 19.98
N MET A 314 -8.74 3.58 21.04
CA MET A 314 -10.16 3.47 21.37
C MET A 314 -10.66 4.62 22.25
N GLY A 315 -9.77 5.50 22.71
CA GLY A 315 -10.11 6.61 23.58
C GLY A 315 -11.02 7.65 22.93
N GLU A 316 -11.96 8.21 23.67
CA GLU A 316 -12.90 9.19 23.15
C GLU A 316 -12.19 10.46 22.66
N GLY A 317 -12.43 10.83 21.40
CA GLY A 317 -11.85 12.01 20.76
C GLY A 317 -10.34 11.91 20.49
N VAL A 318 -9.73 10.74 20.61
CA VAL A 318 -8.33 10.53 20.23
C VAL A 318 -8.18 10.63 18.71
N GLU A 319 -7.23 11.47 18.27
CA GLU A 319 -6.97 11.73 16.86
C GLU A 319 -5.65 11.11 16.40
N MET A 320 -4.70 10.85 17.32
CA MET A 320 -3.42 10.22 16.99
C MET A 320 -3.03 9.21 18.06
N GLY A 321 -2.68 7.99 17.62
CA GLY A 321 -2.15 6.92 18.46
C GLY A 321 -0.63 6.94 18.60
N PRO A 322 -0.02 5.86 19.16
CA PRO A 322 1.43 5.68 19.21
C PRO A 322 2.01 5.33 17.84
N VAL A 323 3.35 5.36 17.71
CA VAL A 323 4.07 4.70 16.64
C VAL A 323 4.21 3.20 16.94
N ILE A 324 4.50 2.40 15.91
CA ILE A 324 4.41 0.93 15.97
C ILE A 324 5.33 0.25 17.02
N SER A 325 6.44 0.84 17.41
CA SER A 325 7.41 0.20 18.31
C SER A 325 8.34 1.21 18.99
N ALA A 326 8.96 0.79 20.10
CA ALA A 326 10.01 1.53 20.79
C ALA A 326 11.17 1.87 19.84
N LYS A 327 11.59 0.92 19.00
CA LYS A 327 12.65 1.14 18.00
C LYS A 327 12.30 2.24 16.99
N ALA A 328 11.05 2.29 16.54
CA ALA A 328 10.57 3.35 15.65
C ALA A 328 10.60 4.71 16.37
N LYS A 329 10.11 4.76 17.61
CA LYS A 329 10.15 5.95 18.45
C LYS A 329 11.56 6.48 18.62
N ASP A 330 12.52 5.63 19.02
CA ASP A 330 13.92 6.02 19.24
C ASP A 330 14.56 6.56 17.95
N ARG A 331 14.29 5.92 16.80
CA ARG A 331 14.79 6.39 15.50
C ARG A 331 14.24 7.78 15.15
N ILE A 332 12.94 8.00 15.34
CA ILE A 332 12.30 9.29 15.04
C ILE A 332 12.85 10.39 15.95
N VAL A 333 13.00 10.12 17.25
CA VAL A 333 13.63 11.05 18.21
C VAL A 333 15.05 11.40 17.76
N GLY A 334 15.84 10.41 17.34
CA GLY A 334 17.18 10.62 16.83
C GLY A 334 17.25 11.53 15.59
N LEU A 335 16.27 11.43 14.68
CA LEU A 335 16.16 12.30 13.51
C LEU A 335 15.82 13.75 13.90
N ILE A 336 14.94 13.94 14.89
CA ILE A 336 14.60 15.26 15.41
C ILE A 336 15.82 15.90 16.11
N ASP A 337 16.54 15.12 16.93
CA ASP A 337 17.75 15.57 17.62
C ASP A 337 18.87 15.97 16.64
N ASP A 338 19.04 15.23 15.53
CA ASP A 338 20.02 15.56 14.50
C ASP A 338 19.62 16.84 13.76
N ALA A 339 18.37 17.02 13.41
CA ALA A 339 17.87 18.23 12.77
C ALA A 339 18.09 19.48 13.64
N GLU A 340 17.79 19.41 14.92
CA GLU A 340 18.00 20.49 15.87
C GLU A 340 19.50 20.84 15.98
N LYS A 341 20.40 19.85 16.08
CA LYS A 341 21.86 20.05 16.08
C LYS A 341 22.38 20.69 14.81
N ARG A 342 21.73 20.46 13.67
CA ARG A 342 22.07 21.06 12.36
C ARG A 342 21.50 22.49 12.20
N GLY A 343 20.75 22.98 13.18
CA GLY A 343 20.25 24.35 13.20
C GLY A 343 18.78 24.51 12.79
N SER A 344 18.05 23.43 12.59
CA SER A 344 16.59 23.49 12.40
C SER A 344 15.93 24.08 13.65
N LYS A 345 14.92 24.91 13.45
CA LYS A 345 14.11 25.48 14.54
C LYS A 345 13.02 24.49 14.95
N VAL A 346 13.01 24.05 16.19
CA VAL A 346 11.92 23.25 16.75
C VAL A 346 10.77 24.20 17.11
N VAL A 347 9.75 24.26 16.23
CA VAL A 347 8.57 25.12 16.40
C VAL A 347 7.56 24.49 17.36
N LEU A 348 7.44 23.15 17.28
CA LEU A 348 6.68 22.31 18.21
C LEU A 348 7.48 21.05 18.49
N ASP A 349 7.63 20.67 19.75
CA ASP A 349 8.41 19.50 20.19
C ASP A 349 7.50 18.42 20.77
N GLY A 350 7.40 17.28 20.08
CA GLY A 350 6.62 16.13 20.51
C GLY A 350 7.40 15.07 21.30
N ARG A 351 8.72 15.20 21.47
CA ARG A 351 9.60 14.17 22.09
C ARG A 351 9.26 13.86 23.54
N GLY A 352 8.80 14.84 24.29
CA GLY A 352 8.51 14.71 25.74
C GLY A 352 7.08 14.26 26.07
N LEU A 353 6.27 13.90 25.10
CA LEU A 353 4.88 13.54 25.36
C LEU A 353 4.78 12.25 26.20
N THR A 354 3.96 12.30 27.24
CA THR A 354 3.52 11.15 28.02
C THR A 354 2.00 11.07 28.01
N VAL A 355 1.47 9.85 27.89
CA VAL A 355 0.01 9.60 27.96
C VAL A 355 -0.29 8.93 29.30
N PRO A 356 -1.05 9.59 30.20
CA PRO A 356 -1.33 9.03 31.53
C PRO A 356 -2.03 7.67 31.43
N GLY A 357 -1.49 6.68 32.19
CA GLY A 357 -1.97 5.30 32.18
C GLY A 357 -1.41 4.42 31.05
N TYR A 358 -0.58 5.01 30.17
CA TYR A 358 0.06 4.33 29.03
C TYR A 358 1.54 4.69 28.93
N GLU A 359 2.23 4.79 30.04
CA GLU A 359 3.61 5.28 30.16
C GLU A 359 4.62 4.40 29.40
N ASN A 360 4.29 3.12 29.21
CA ASN A 360 5.11 2.17 28.45
C ASN A 360 4.80 2.15 26.95
N GLY A 361 3.77 2.87 26.51
CA GLY A 361 3.39 2.97 25.12
C GLY A 361 4.37 3.80 24.27
N HIS A 362 4.34 3.59 22.98
CA HIS A 362 5.29 4.20 22.05
C HIS A 362 4.81 5.57 21.54
N PHE A 363 4.24 6.39 22.41
CA PHE A 363 3.69 7.70 22.04
C PHE A 363 4.79 8.71 21.75
N LEU A 364 4.57 9.48 20.67
CA LEU A 364 5.28 10.72 20.34
C LEU A 364 4.22 11.79 20.01
N GLY A 365 4.48 13.01 20.43
CA GLY A 365 3.65 14.13 20.02
C GLY A 365 3.99 14.62 18.61
N PRO A 366 3.12 15.40 17.97
CA PRO A 366 3.45 16.09 16.72
C PRO A 366 4.69 16.97 16.90
N THR A 367 5.62 16.90 15.96
CA THR A 367 6.82 17.73 15.92
C THR A 367 6.84 18.53 14.62
N VAL A 368 7.06 19.86 14.75
CA VAL A 368 7.20 20.78 13.61
C VAL A 368 8.59 21.38 13.63
N LEU A 369 9.34 21.16 12.57
CA LEU A 369 10.69 21.69 12.36
C LEU A 369 10.65 22.74 11.25
N ASP A 370 11.25 23.92 11.48
CA ASP A 370 11.38 24.98 10.48
C ASP A 370 12.86 25.23 10.14
N ASP A 371 13.12 25.86 9.02
CA ASP A 371 14.47 26.09 8.49
C ASP A 371 15.30 24.78 8.39
N VAL A 372 14.67 23.69 7.90
CA VAL A 372 15.34 22.39 7.83
C VAL A 372 16.35 22.38 6.68
N PRO A 373 17.64 22.05 6.94
CA PRO A 373 18.65 21.90 5.88
C PRO A 373 18.29 20.74 4.93
N LEU A 374 18.53 20.93 3.62
CA LEU A 374 18.21 19.92 2.59
C LEU A 374 19.13 18.67 2.64
N ASP A 375 20.20 18.70 3.44
CA ASP A 375 21.08 17.56 3.70
C ASP A 375 20.83 16.89 5.06
N ALA A 376 19.85 17.37 5.83
CA ALA A 376 19.48 16.77 7.11
C ALA A 376 18.78 15.41 6.90
N PRO A 377 19.09 14.36 7.68
CA PRO A 377 18.43 13.06 7.59
C PRO A 377 16.91 13.13 7.70
N VAL A 378 16.36 14.03 8.54
CA VAL A 378 14.90 14.25 8.66
C VAL A 378 14.25 14.71 7.34
N TYR A 379 15.03 15.30 6.41
CA TYR A 379 14.59 15.72 5.09
C TYR A 379 14.92 14.67 4.01
N THR A 380 16.06 13.99 4.08
CA THR A 380 16.53 13.08 3.03
C THR A 380 15.99 11.65 3.17
N GLU A 381 15.59 11.25 4.38
CA GLU A 381 15.04 9.94 4.68
C GLU A 381 13.52 9.98 4.88
N GLU A 382 12.84 8.87 4.67
CA GLU A 382 11.45 8.69 5.08
C GLU A 382 11.37 8.59 6.61
N VAL A 383 10.84 9.63 7.28
CA VAL A 383 10.75 9.67 8.74
C VAL A 383 9.81 8.62 9.28
N PHE A 384 8.67 8.42 8.65
CA PHE A 384 7.61 7.48 9.05
C PHE A 384 7.22 7.64 10.53
N GLY A 385 6.89 8.87 10.88
CA GLY A 385 6.58 9.32 12.23
C GLY A 385 5.94 10.71 12.25
N PRO A 386 5.46 11.20 13.41
CA PRO A 386 4.69 12.45 13.50
C PRO A 386 5.61 13.68 13.45
N VAL A 387 6.34 13.85 12.36
CA VAL A 387 7.29 14.95 12.15
C VAL A 387 7.01 15.65 10.83
N LEU A 388 6.89 16.96 10.86
CA LEU A 388 6.82 17.82 9.69
C LEU A 388 8.07 18.67 9.58
N ALA A 389 8.75 18.62 8.46
CA ALA A 389 9.87 19.48 8.10
C ALA A 389 9.39 20.60 7.17
N ILE A 390 9.72 21.85 7.49
CA ILE A 390 9.46 23.00 6.64
C ILE A 390 10.79 23.48 6.07
N VAL A 391 10.87 23.55 4.73
CA VAL A 391 11.97 24.13 3.98
C VAL A 391 11.48 25.32 3.18
N HIS A 392 12.36 26.23 2.82
CA HIS A 392 12.01 27.49 2.19
C HIS A 392 12.54 27.56 0.75
N ALA A 393 11.79 28.23 -0.11
CA ALA A 393 12.17 28.58 -1.46
C ALA A 393 11.74 30.02 -1.79
N ASP A 394 12.53 30.74 -2.56
CA ASP A 394 12.18 32.09 -2.95
C ASP A 394 11.11 32.11 -4.06
N THR A 395 11.16 31.13 -4.96
CA THR A 395 10.30 31.06 -6.15
C THR A 395 9.67 29.65 -6.32
N TYR A 396 8.62 29.58 -7.15
CA TYR A 396 8.01 28.32 -7.55
C TYR A 396 9.01 27.38 -8.24
N GLU A 397 9.85 27.93 -9.11
CA GLU A 397 10.85 27.16 -9.86
C GLU A 397 11.88 26.51 -8.94
N GLU A 398 12.30 27.21 -7.89
CA GLU A 398 13.18 26.65 -6.86
C GLU A 398 12.46 25.56 -6.05
N ALA A 399 11.23 25.81 -5.62
CA ALA A 399 10.43 24.82 -4.90
C ALA A 399 10.22 23.54 -5.73
N LEU A 400 9.89 23.67 -7.01
CA LEU A 400 9.75 22.52 -7.91
C LEU A 400 11.07 21.76 -8.06
N LYS A 401 12.20 22.46 -8.16
CA LYS A 401 13.53 21.84 -8.21
C LYS A 401 13.84 21.04 -6.93
N ILE A 402 13.49 21.58 -5.75
CA ILE A 402 13.64 20.89 -4.46
C ILE A 402 12.81 19.60 -4.46
N VAL A 403 11.54 19.67 -4.87
CA VAL A 403 10.65 18.51 -4.92
C VAL A 403 11.15 17.46 -5.90
N ASN A 404 11.53 17.85 -7.11
CA ASN A 404 11.97 16.93 -8.16
C ASN A 404 13.37 16.32 -7.90
N ALA A 405 14.20 16.94 -7.03
CA ALA A 405 15.51 16.40 -6.65
C ALA A 405 15.41 15.18 -5.71
N GLN A 406 14.23 14.90 -5.14
CA GLN A 406 14.03 13.75 -4.28
C GLN A 406 14.13 12.43 -5.06
N PRO A 407 14.73 11.39 -4.47
CA PRO A 407 14.77 10.07 -5.09
C PRO A 407 13.39 9.39 -5.12
N PHE A 408 12.47 9.83 -4.28
CA PHE A 408 11.11 9.33 -4.19
C PHE A 408 10.16 10.14 -5.10
N GLY A 409 9.13 9.48 -5.61
CA GLY A 409 8.11 10.08 -6.46
C GLY A 409 6.73 9.48 -6.22
N ASN A 410 6.38 9.15 -4.97
CA ASN A 410 5.09 8.53 -4.66
C ASN A 410 3.95 9.53 -4.83
N GLY A 411 3.97 10.61 -4.07
CA GLY A 411 2.99 11.68 -4.16
C GLY A 411 3.60 13.06 -3.97
N SER A 412 2.93 14.07 -4.52
CA SER A 412 3.27 15.48 -4.27
C SER A 412 2.03 16.34 -4.38
N ALA A 413 2.02 17.47 -3.66
CA ALA A 413 0.89 18.40 -3.67
C ALA A 413 1.35 19.85 -3.84
N ILE A 414 0.41 20.70 -4.27
CA ILE A 414 0.57 22.15 -4.26
C ILE A 414 -0.65 22.81 -3.65
N PHE A 415 -0.44 23.82 -2.83
CA PHE A 415 -1.47 24.72 -2.34
C PHE A 415 -1.30 26.08 -3.03
N THR A 416 -2.28 26.46 -3.83
CA THR A 416 -2.30 27.74 -4.59
C THR A 416 -3.72 28.07 -5.02
N ASN A 417 -4.00 29.35 -5.23
CA ASN A 417 -5.21 29.84 -5.88
C ASN A 417 -4.98 30.22 -7.36
N ASP A 418 -3.73 30.11 -7.86
CA ASP A 418 -3.39 30.39 -9.27
C ASP A 418 -3.52 29.10 -10.10
N GLY A 419 -4.52 29.08 -10.99
CA GLY A 419 -4.76 27.94 -11.89
C GLY A 419 -3.62 27.69 -12.89
N GLY A 420 -2.86 28.72 -13.27
CA GLY A 420 -1.70 28.60 -14.16
C GLY A 420 -0.54 27.90 -13.47
N VAL A 421 -0.24 28.27 -12.22
CA VAL A 421 0.76 27.61 -11.38
C VAL A 421 0.36 26.16 -11.09
N ALA A 422 -0.90 25.94 -10.71
CA ALA A 422 -1.42 24.59 -10.47
C ALA A 422 -1.27 23.68 -11.70
N ARG A 423 -1.63 24.19 -12.89
CA ARG A 423 -1.49 23.43 -14.14
C ARG A 423 -0.03 23.12 -14.46
N ARG A 424 0.89 24.07 -14.31
CA ARG A 424 2.32 23.82 -14.53
C ARG A 424 2.82 22.74 -13.56
N PHE A 425 2.48 22.85 -12.28
CA PHE A 425 2.87 21.85 -11.28
C PHE A 425 2.44 20.43 -11.65
N THR A 426 1.19 20.24 -12.09
CA THR A 426 0.71 18.90 -12.47
C THR A 426 1.42 18.31 -13.69
N LEU A 427 2.06 19.13 -14.52
CA LEU A 427 2.82 18.69 -15.69
C LEU A 427 4.30 18.47 -15.38
N ASP A 428 4.87 19.26 -14.47
CA ASP A 428 6.31 19.38 -14.26
C ASP A 428 6.83 18.61 -13.04
N VAL A 429 5.93 18.23 -12.09
CA VAL A 429 6.34 17.46 -10.91
C VAL A 429 6.56 15.99 -11.26
N GLU A 430 7.67 15.43 -10.75
CA GLU A 430 8.07 14.05 -10.99
C GLU A 430 7.53 13.12 -9.88
N ALA A 431 6.20 12.97 -9.82
CA ALA A 431 5.50 12.09 -8.89
C ALA A 431 4.35 11.36 -9.58
N GLY A 432 4.06 10.13 -9.13
CA GLY A 432 2.99 9.31 -9.72
C GLY A 432 1.58 9.79 -9.35
N MET A 433 1.43 10.42 -8.17
CA MET A 433 0.16 10.93 -7.68
C MET A 433 0.29 12.41 -7.31
N VAL A 434 -0.55 13.25 -7.89
CA VAL A 434 -0.42 14.72 -7.77
C VAL A 434 -1.71 15.35 -7.26
N GLY A 435 -1.60 16.18 -6.22
CA GLY A 435 -2.71 16.91 -5.62
C GLY A 435 -2.61 18.43 -5.85
N VAL A 436 -3.74 19.06 -6.18
CA VAL A 436 -3.89 20.50 -6.15
C VAL A 436 -4.88 20.83 -5.04
N ASN A 437 -4.41 21.50 -3.99
CA ASN A 437 -5.16 21.74 -2.76
C ASN A 437 -5.68 20.45 -2.08
N VAL A 438 -5.06 19.31 -2.39
CA VAL A 438 -5.32 17.99 -1.81
C VAL A 438 -3.99 17.38 -1.38
N PRO A 439 -3.68 17.33 -0.09
CA PRO A 439 -2.35 16.94 0.39
C PRO A 439 -2.05 15.44 0.26
N ILE A 440 -3.09 14.61 0.27
CA ILE A 440 -2.97 13.15 0.10
C ILE A 440 -3.75 12.74 -1.15
N PRO A 441 -3.14 12.82 -2.35
CA PRO A 441 -3.83 12.55 -3.63
C PRO A 441 -3.98 11.04 -3.91
N THR A 442 -4.41 10.26 -2.93
CA THR A 442 -4.64 8.82 -3.09
C THR A 442 -5.83 8.57 -4.01
N PRO A 443 -5.65 7.90 -5.16
CA PRO A 443 -6.73 7.66 -6.11
C PRO A 443 -7.76 6.66 -5.54
N VAL A 444 -9.00 6.75 -6.01
CA VAL A 444 -10.02 5.72 -5.78
C VAL A 444 -9.67 4.44 -6.54
N ALA A 445 -10.18 3.28 -6.11
CA ALA A 445 -9.69 1.97 -6.55
C ALA A 445 -9.85 1.63 -8.04
N PHE A 446 -10.62 2.38 -8.81
CA PHE A 446 -10.70 2.20 -10.27
C PHE A 446 -9.67 3.03 -11.07
N TYR A 447 -8.82 3.82 -10.37
CA TYR A 447 -7.53 4.30 -10.84
C TYR A 447 -6.43 3.51 -10.16
N SER A 448 -5.27 3.37 -10.80
CA SER A 448 -4.14 2.65 -10.21
C SER A 448 -3.36 3.55 -9.24
N PHE A 449 -2.93 2.95 -8.12
CA PHE A 449 -2.09 3.61 -7.11
C PHE A 449 -0.63 3.22 -7.35
N GLY A 450 0.25 4.20 -7.38
CA GLY A 450 1.69 3.95 -7.44
C GLY A 450 2.48 5.21 -7.72
N GLY A 451 3.75 5.16 -7.34
CA GLY A 451 4.71 6.24 -7.49
C GLY A 451 5.57 6.11 -8.75
N TRP A 452 6.51 7.03 -8.84
CA TRP A 452 7.64 7.04 -9.78
C TRP A 452 8.95 6.85 -9.01
N LYS A 453 10.06 6.81 -9.70
CA LYS A 453 11.42 6.73 -9.14
C LYS A 453 11.53 5.55 -8.15
N GLU A 454 12.18 5.77 -6.99
CA GLU A 454 12.39 4.76 -5.96
C GLU A 454 11.11 4.33 -5.21
N SER A 455 9.98 5.01 -5.45
CA SER A 455 8.71 4.65 -4.82
C SER A 455 7.96 3.52 -5.53
N LEU A 456 8.37 3.14 -6.74
CA LEU A 456 7.82 1.99 -7.46
C LEU A 456 8.92 1.33 -8.30
N LEU A 457 9.16 0.05 -8.03
CA LEU A 457 10.03 -0.82 -8.82
C LEU A 457 9.16 -1.84 -9.57
N GLY A 458 9.39 -1.94 -10.88
CA GLY A 458 8.52 -2.68 -11.81
C GLY A 458 7.67 -1.72 -12.66
N ASP A 459 6.87 -2.28 -13.59
CA ASP A 459 6.20 -1.51 -14.66
C ASP A 459 4.71 -1.26 -14.40
N THR A 460 4.15 -1.81 -13.32
CA THR A 460 2.71 -1.75 -13.05
C THR A 460 2.43 -1.21 -11.66
N HIS A 461 1.46 -0.31 -11.59
CA HIS A 461 0.90 0.16 -10.34
C HIS A 461 0.01 -0.90 -9.68
N ILE A 462 -0.25 -0.73 -8.37
CA ILE A 462 -1.12 -1.63 -7.62
C ILE A 462 -2.59 -1.23 -7.82
N HIS A 463 -3.49 -2.19 -7.76
CA HIS A 463 -4.94 -2.15 -7.98
C HIS A 463 -5.39 -1.44 -9.29
N GLY A 464 -6.69 -1.23 -9.46
CA GLY A 464 -7.26 -0.63 -10.66
C GLY A 464 -6.99 -1.44 -11.95
N PRO A 465 -7.02 -0.80 -13.13
CA PRO A 465 -6.80 -1.47 -14.41
C PRO A 465 -5.42 -2.12 -14.54
N GLU A 466 -4.37 -1.51 -13.98
CA GLU A 466 -3.03 -2.07 -14.01
C GLU A 466 -2.91 -3.30 -13.12
N GLY A 467 -3.62 -3.34 -11.98
CA GLY A 467 -3.72 -4.54 -11.15
C GLY A 467 -4.35 -5.71 -11.90
N VAL A 468 -5.39 -5.47 -12.72
CA VAL A 468 -5.97 -6.51 -13.58
C VAL A 468 -4.93 -7.00 -14.59
N THR A 469 -4.15 -6.10 -15.17
CA THR A 469 -3.07 -6.45 -16.11
C THR A 469 -1.97 -7.25 -15.41
N PHE A 470 -1.60 -6.86 -14.20
CA PHE A 470 -0.58 -7.55 -13.40
C PHE A 470 -0.96 -8.99 -13.07
N TYR A 471 -2.20 -9.25 -12.65
CA TYR A 471 -2.67 -10.57 -12.23
C TYR A 471 -3.14 -11.46 -13.38
N THR A 472 -3.02 -11.00 -14.65
CA THR A 472 -3.45 -11.78 -15.83
C THR A 472 -2.42 -11.79 -16.94
N ARG A 473 -2.53 -12.78 -17.83
CA ARG A 473 -1.78 -12.87 -19.09
C ARG A 473 -2.76 -12.73 -20.24
N ALA A 474 -2.45 -11.88 -21.20
CA ALA A 474 -3.19 -11.80 -22.44
C ALA A 474 -2.78 -12.95 -23.37
N LYS A 475 -3.75 -13.55 -24.05
CA LYS A 475 -3.56 -14.55 -25.10
C LYS A 475 -4.27 -14.04 -26.35
N ALA A 476 -3.53 -13.85 -27.44
CA ALA A 476 -4.10 -13.60 -28.76
C ALA A 476 -4.42 -14.94 -29.43
N ILE A 477 -5.63 -15.07 -29.96
CA ILE A 477 -6.13 -16.26 -30.63
C ILE A 477 -6.45 -15.84 -32.05
N THR A 478 -5.80 -16.50 -33.03
CA THR A 478 -6.03 -16.28 -34.45
C THR A 478 -6.77 -17.51 -34.99
N GLU A 479 -7.92 -17.28 -35.60
CA GLU A 479 -8.81 -18.36 -36.08
C GLU A 479 -9.04 -18.22 -37.54
N ARG A 480 -8.98 -19.37 -38.26
CA ARG A 480 -9.43 -19.48 -39.64
C ARG A 480 -10.28 -20.76 -39.78
N TRP A 481 -11.51 -20.56 -40.24
CA TRP A 481 -12.41 -21.69 -40.48
C TRP A 481 -12.40 -22.04 -41.97
N PRO A 482 -12.04 -23.27 -42.36
CA PRO A 482 -12.05 -23.70 -43.77
C PRO A 482 -13.44 -23.55 -44.36
N THR A 483 -13.53 -22.91 -45.51
CA THR A 483 -14.73 -22.88 -46.36
C THR A 483 -14.48 -23.71 -47.59
N GLU A 484 -15.49 -23.91 -48.48
CA GLU A 484 -15.35 -24.67 -49.73
C GLU A 484 -14.23 -24.18 -50.66
N LYS A 485 -13.79 -22.91 -50.47
CA LYS A 485 -12.59 -22.37 -51.11
C LYS A 485 -11.37 -22.67 -50.27
N THR A 486 -10.73 -23.79 -50.53
CA THR A 486 -9.46 -24.15 -49.87
C THR A 486 -8.36 -23.20 -50.35
N TYR A 487 -7.82 -22.39 -49.46
CA TYR A 487 -6.63 -21.60 -49.75
C TYR A 487 -5.39 -22.50 -49.72
N ALA A 488 -4.55 -22.39 -50.73
CA ALA A 488 -3.28 -23.09 -50.76
C ALA A 488 -2.38 -22.60 -49.60
N ALA A 489 -1.79 -23.55 -48.84
CA ALA A 489 -0.79 -23.20 -47.86
C ALA A 489 0.46 -22.65 -48.54
N THR A 490 0.94 -21.50 -48.14
CA THR A 490 2.20 -20.92 -48.61
C THR A 490 3.24 -20.93 -47.48
N MET A 491 4.51 -21.11 -47.86
CA MET A 491 5.63 -21.08 -46.92
C MET A 491 6.16 -19.65 -46.66
N SER A 492 5.57 -18.65 -47.28
CA SER A 492 5.92 -17.24 -47.12
C SER A 492 4.76 -16.46 -46.54
N PHE A 493 5.06 -15.41 -45.74
CA PHE A 493 4.06 -14.43 -45.32
C PHE A 493 3.56 -13.68 -46.58
N GLN A 494 2.30 -13.90 -46.95
CA GLN A 494 1.67 -13.11 -48.00
C GLN A 494 1.23 -11.76 -47.39
N ARG A 495 1.64 -10.65 -48.02
CA ARG A 495 0.96 -9.38 -47.86
C ARG A 495 -0.16 -9.36 -48.91
N GLU A 496 -1.39 -9.13 -48.48
CA GLU A 496 -2.48 -8.78 -49.40
C GLU A 496 -2.14 -7.35 -49.91
N GLU A 497 -2.08 -7.19 -51.23
CA GLU A 497 -1.89 -5.90 -51.92
C GLU A 497 -3.16 -5.07 -51.85
#